data_be7dd69cba0c9c69bbf9c82f524d5eec
#
_entry.id   be7dd69cba0c9c69bbf9c82f524d5eec
#
_cell.length_a   1.000
_cell.length_b   1.000
_cell.length_c   1.000
_cell.angle_alpha   90.00
_cell.angle_beta   90.00
_cell.angle_gamma   90.00
#
_symmetry.space_group_name_H-M   'P 1'
#
loop_
_entity.id
_entity.type
_entity.pdbx_description
1 polymer ?
#
loop_
_entity_poly.entity_id
_entity_poly.type
_entity_poly.pdbx_seq_one_letter_code
_entity_poly.pdbx_strand_id
1 'polypeptide(L)'
;LVLMPGAAAAGPALSATRAYCIIDADTGLVLAQQNMNEELHPASITKVMTLALACEKAQGSWDGVKLTVSHEDVYSLAGTDSSHIALQEGEEVPLTDALYATQMASANDGANLLAEYVGEGTIADGVAKMNARVEELGLAHTHFANPHGISDEDHYTSCYDMAQILRWALEQPGFEQVFTRNEMYTMDPTNIQPVTRYFSQQDKMRIGSSRYY
;
A
#
# COMPACT_ATOMS: atom_id res chain seq x y z
N LEU A 1 -26.19 -24.66 -12.83
CA LEU A 1 -25.00 -25.48 -12.54
C LEU A 1 -24.07 -24.62 -11.70
N VAL A 2 -24.08 -24.78 -10.36
CA VAL A 2 -23.13 -24.11 -9.47
C VAL A 2 -21.82 -24.89 -9.63
N LEU A 3 -20.85 -24.32 -10.32
CA LEU A 3 -19.48 -24.80 -10.30
C LEU A 3 -18.95 -24.56 -8.86
N MET A 4 -18.84 -25.66 -8.10
CA MET A 4 -18.05 -25.62 -6.87
C MET A 4 -16.63 -25.16 -7.24
N PRO A 5 -16.05 -24.19 -6.54
CA PRO A 5 -14.66 -23.87 -6.74
C PRO A 5 -13.86 -25.14 -6.45
N GLY A 6 -13.14 -25.66 -7.45
CA GLY A 6 -12.27 -26.80 -7.27
C GLY A 6 -11.31 -26.51 -6.11
N ALA A 7 -11.08 -27.51 -5.26
CA ALA A 7 -10.10 -27.37 -4.19
C ALA A 7 -8.77 -26.90 -4.79
N ALA A 8 -8.30 -25.74 -4.36
CA ALA A 8 -7.01 -25.23 -4.79
C ALA A 8 -5.95 -26.31 -4.55
N ALA A 9 -5.15 -26.62 -5.57
CA ALA A 9 -4.08 -27.58 -5.41
C ALA A 9 -3.15 -27.08 -4.30
N ALA A 10 -2.89 -27.93 -3.30
CA ALA A 10 -1.88 -27.62 -2.31
C ALA A 10 -0.55 -27.48 -3.05
N GLY A 11 0.02 -26.28 -3.04
CA GLY A 11 1.34 -26.03 -3.61
C GLY A 11 2.45 -26.72 -2.80
N PRO A 12 3.70 -26.60 -3.23
CA PRO A 12 4.82 -27.17 -2.50
C PRO A 12 4.89 -26.58 -1.09
N ALA A 13 5.05 -27.42 -0.08
CA ALA A 13 5.30 -26.97 1.28
C ALA A 13 6.65 -26.26 1.35
N LEU A 14 6.65 -24.94 1.61
CA LEU A 14 7.83 -24.12 1.75
C LEU A 14 8.20 -24.02 3.23
N SER A 15 9.22 -24.75 3.65
CA SER A 15 9.60 -24.85 5.07
C SER A 15 10.02 -23.53 5.73
N ALA A 16 10.42 -22.53 4.93
CA ALA A 16 10.82 -21.19 5.40
C ALA A 16 9.70 -20.15 5.30
N THR A 17 8.53 -20.52 4.77
CA THR A 17 7.41 -19.62 4.54
C THR A 17 6.23 -20.01 5.42
N ARG A 18 5.75 -19.07 6.24
CA ARG A 18 4.61 -19.33 7.14
C ARG A 18 3.29 -19.46 6.38
N ALA A 19 3.05 -18.55 5.45
CA ALA A 19 1.87 -18.53 4.60
C ALA A 19 2.21 -17.97 3.21
N TYR A 20 1.48 -18.42 2.19
CA TYR A 20 1.49 -17.80 0.86
C TYR A 20 0.19 -18.08 0.11
N CYS A 21 -0.11 -17.23 -0.86
CA CYS A 21 -1.19 -17.42 -1.81
C CYS A 21 -0.75 -16.93 -3.20
N ILE A 22 -0.94 -17.76 -4.22
CA ILE A 22 -0.72 -17.42 -5.62
C ILE A 22 -2.06 -17.50 -6.32
N ILE A 23 -2.49 -16.41 -6.92
CA ILE A 23 -3.72 -16.33 -7.69
C ILE A 23 -3.44 -15.99 -9.15
N ASP A 24 -4.33 -16.40 -10.02
CA ASP A 24 -4.43 -15.87 -11.37
C ASP A 24 -5.06 -14.48 -11.30
N ALA A 25 -4.38 -13.47 -11.82
CA ALA A 25 -4.81 -12.08 -11.69
C ALA A 25 -6.10 -11.76 -12.45
N ASP A 26 -6.34 -12.41 -13.58
CA ASP A 26 -7.53 -12.16 -14.41
C ASP A 26 -8.77 -12.80 -13.79
N THR A 27 -8.66 -14.04 -13.32
CA THR A 27 -9.78 -14.83 -12.84
C THR A 27 -9.97 -14.82 -11.33
N GLY A 28 -8.92 -14.50 -10.56
CA GLY A 28 -8.88 -14.62 -9.10
C GLY A 28 -8.75 -16.07 -8.61
N LEU A 29 -8.53 -17.04 -9.51
CA LEU A 29 -8.40 -18.45 -9.15
C LEU A 29 -7.12 -18.69 -8.34
N VAL A 30 -7.24 -19.38 -7.21
CA VAL A 30 -6.08 -19.79 -6.41
C VAL A 30 -5.34 -20.93 -7.13
N LEU A 31 -4.10 -20.68 -7.52
CA LEU A 31 -3.23 -21.63 -8.20
C LEU A 31 -2.41 -22.46 -7.23
N ALA A 32 -1.94 -21.85 -6.13
CA ALA A 32 -1.20 -22.53 -5.07
C ALA A 32 -1.32 -21.76 -3.75
N GLN A 33 -1.27 -22.47 -2.62
CA GLN A 33 -1.40 -21.82 -1.33
C GLN A 33 -0.83 -22.67 -0.18
N GLN A 34 -0.46 -22.01 0.91
CA GLN A 34 -0.17 -22.58 2.22
C GLN A 34 -0.70 -21.61 3.27
N ASN A 35 -1.55 -22.04 4.17
CA ASN A 35 -2.13 -21.22 5.26
C ASN A 35 -2.66 -19.86 4.75
N MET A 36 -3.29 -19.82 3.58
CA MET A 36 -3.62 -18.57 2.89
C MET A 36 -4.55 -17.64 3.67
N ASN A 37 -5.35 -18.18 4.59
CA ASN A 37 -6.29 -17.41 5.42
C ASN A 37 -5.76 -17.15 6.85
N GLU A 38 -4.50 -17.48 7.12
CA GLU A 38 -3.90 -17.17 8.42
C GLU A 38 -3.76 -15.67 8.59
N GLU A 39 -4.29 -15.12 9.68
CA GLU A 39 -4.19 -13.70 10.00
C GLU A 39 -2.80 -13.36 10.51
N LEU A 40 -2.16 -12.42 9.82
CA LEU A 40 -0.78 -12.00 10.05
C LEU A 40 -0.70 -10.48 10.02
N HIS A 41 0.26 -9.91 10.73
CA HIS A 41 0.56 -8.48 10.61
C HIS A 41 1.20 -8.18 9.25
N PRO A 42 0.57 -7.32 8.42
CA PRO A 42 1.02 -7.06 7.05
C PRO A 42 2.27 -6.20 6.94
N ALA A 43 2.62 -5.43 7.97
CA ALA A 43 3.62 -4.39 7.86
C ALA A 43 3.35 -3.46 6.64
N SER A 44 4.39 -2.98 5.97
CA SER A 44 4.26 -1.99 4.88
C SER A 44 3.50 -2.45 3.64
N ILE A 45 3.13 -3.74 3.49
CA ILE A 45 2.23 -4.14 2.40
C ILE A 45 0.82 -3.56 2.57
N THR A 46 0.46 -3.09 3.76
CA THR A 46 -0.73 -2.25 4.02
C THR A 46 -0.86 -1.11 3.03
N LYS A 47 0.25 -0.48 2.64
CA LYS A 47 0.28 0.66 1.74
C LYS A 47 -0.27 0.38 0.34
N VAL A 48 -0.40 -0.89 -0.04
CA VAL A 48 -1.09 -1.28 -1.28
C VAL A 48 -2.54 -0.77 -1.27
N MET A 49 -3.27 -0.95 -0.16
CA MET A 49 -4.63 -0.45 -0.01
C MET A 49 -4.68 1.07 0.00
N THR A 50 -3.79 1.72 0.75
CA THR A 50 -3.71 3.19 0.82
C THR A 50 -3.45 3.83 -0.53
N LEU A 51 -2.46 3.29 -1.29
CA LEU A 51 -2.12 3.75 -2.63
C LEU A 51 -3.26 3.52 -3.61
N ALA A 52 -3.90 2.34 -3.57
CA ALA A 52 -4.99 2.02 -4.47
C ALA A 52 -6.19 2.95 -4.29
N LEU A 53 -6.59 3.23 -3.04
CA LEU A 53 -7.66 4.18 -2.74
C LEU A 53 -7.32 5.62 -3.15
N ALA A 54 -6.06 6.04 -3.00
CA ALA A 54 -5.62 7.36 -3.46
C ALA A 54 -5.67 7.46 -4.99
N CYS A 55 -5.24 6.41 -5.71
CA CYS A 55 -5.34 6.33 -7.16
C CYS A 55 -6.80 6.28 -7.64
N GLU A 56 -7.66 5.50 -6.98
CA GLU A 56 -9.08 5.46 -7.25
C GLU A 56 -9.73 6.85 -7.11
N LYS A 57 -9.48 7.54 -5.99
CA LYS A 57 -10.01 8.88 -5.76
C LYS A 57 -9.53 9.88 -6.81
N ALA A 58 -8.28 9.81 -7.20
CA ALA A 58 -7.67 10.72 -8.17
C ALA A 58 -8.10 10.43 -9.61
N GLN A 59 -8.67 9.25 -9.92
CA GLN A 59 -9.13 8.85 -11.27
C GLN A 59 -8.08 9.06 -12.37
N GLY A 60 -6.78 8.83 -12.04
CA GLY A 60 -5.65 9.04 -12.94
C GLY A 60 -5.32 10.50 -13.23
N SER A 61 -5.94 11.46 -12.55
CA SER A 61 -5.73 12.90 -12.71
C SER A 61 -4.98 13.46 -11.50
N TRP A 62 -3.65 13.41 -11.53
CA TRP A 62 -2.79 13.83 -10.41
C TRP A 62 -2.19 15.22 -10.60
N ASP A 63 -2.14 15.70 -11.84
CA ASP A 63 -1.52 16.97 -12.20
C ASP A 63 -2.21 18.14 -11.52
N GLY A 64 -1.42 18.95 -10.83
CA GLY A 64 -1.90 20.14 -10.14
C GLY A 64 -2.60 19.87 -8.78
N VAL A 65 -2.79 18.61 -8.39
CA VAL A 65 -3.30 18.27 -7.06
C VAL A 65 -2.17 18.39 -6.05
N LYS A 66 -2.35 19.24 -5.05
CA LYS A 66 -1.43 19.43 -3.92
C LYS A 66 -2.13 19.08 -2.62
N LEU A 67 -1.42 18.41 -1.75
CA LEU A 67 -1.85 18.03 -0.41
C LEU A 67 -1.06 18.86 0.59
N THR A 68 -1.72 19.38 1.63
CA THR A 68 -1.06 20.10 2.72
C THR A 68 -0.86 19.12 3.87
N VAL A 69 0.38 18.93 4.28
CA VAL A 69 0.74 18.04 5.39
C VAL A 69 0.18 18.59 6.71
N SER A 70 -0.64 17.81 7.37
CA SER A 70 -1.22 18.12 8.66
C SER A 70 -0.25 17.84 9.82
N HIS A 71 -0.58 18.33 11.00
CA HIS A 71 0.13 17.98 12.23
C HIS A 71 0.09 16.46 12.47
N GLU A 72 -1.07 15.84 12.26
CA GLU A 72 -1.28 14.41 12.51
C GLU A 72 -0.47 13.53 11.57
N ASP A 73 -0.29 13.93 10.31
CA ASP A 73 0.51 13.17 9.34
C ASP A 73 1.93 12.89 9.82
N VAL A 74 2.51 13.79 10.57
CA VAL A 74 3.90 13.74 11.03
C VAL A 74 3.99 13.31 12.49
N TYR A 75 3.25 13.95 13.38
CA TYR A 75 3.43 13.78 14.83
C TYR A 75 2.82 12.48 15.37
N SER A 76 1.84 11.88 14.68
CA SER A 76 1.35 10.52 15.00
C SER A 76 2.44 9.46 14.89
N LEU A 77 3.49 9.72 14.13
CA LEU A 77 4.64 8.83 13.95
C LEU A 77 5.79 9.11 14.94
N ALA A 78 5.68 10.12 15.79
CA ALA A 78 6.73 10.49 16.73
C ALA A 78 7.05 9.35 17.69
N GLY A 79 8.33 9.05 17.84
CA GLY A 79 8.82 7.95 18.69
C GLY A 79 8.70 6.56 18.07
N THR A 80 8.24 6.45 16.82
CA THR A 80 8.29 5.20 16.06
C THR A 80 9.60 5.12 15.26
N ASP A 81 10.19 3.92 15.18
CA ASP A 81 11.33 3.65 14.30
C ASP A 81 10.82 3.21 12.92
N SER A 82 10.15 4.14 12.23
CA SER A 82 9.46 3.86 10.98
C SER A 82 10.02 4.64 9.80
N SER A 83 9.89 4.09 8.58
CA SER A 83 10.31 4.76 7.35
C SER A 83 9.50 6.03 7.11
N HIS A 84 10.16 7.15 6.81
CA HIS A 84 9.53 8.42 6.45
C HIS A 84 10.41 9.21 5.48
N ILE A 85 9.86 10.24 4.85
CA ILE A 85 10.61 11.16 3.96
C ILE A 85 10.79 12.54 4.58
N ALA A 86 10.59 12.65 5.89
CA ALA A 86 10.71 13.87 6.68
C ALA A 86 9.80 15.00 6.17
N LEU A 87 8.52 14.70 5.95
CA LEU A 87 7.50 15.71 5.71
C LEU A 87 7.38 16.63 6.94
N GLN A 88 6.99 17.87 6.72
CA GLN A 88 6.81 18.88 7.77
C GLN A 88 5.40 19.43 7.73
N GLU A 89 4.82 19.71 8.89
CA GLU A 89 3.51 20.37 9.01
C GLU A 89 3.46 21.65 8.15
N GLY A 90 2.40 21.79 7.34
CA GLY A 90 2.23 22.90 6.40
C GLY A 90 2.98 22.76 5.07
N GLU A 91 3.72 21.65 4.87
CA GLU A 91 4.36 21.37 3.60
C GLU A 91 3.31 21.07 2.51
N GLU A 92 3.45 21.71 1.34
CA GLU A 92 2.59 21.44 0.18
C GLU A 92 3.25 20.41 -0.71
N VAL A 93 2.69 19.21 -0.73
CA VAL A 93 3.21 18.04 -1.45
C VAL A 93 2.32 17.73 -2.65
N PRO A 94 2.85 17.71 -3.88
CA PRO A 94 2.12 17.18 -5.03
C PRO A 94 1.63 15.75 -4.78
N LEU A 95 0.39 15.44 -5.16
CA LEU A 95 -0.16 14.09 -4.99
C LEU A 95 0.75 13.02 -5.65
N THR A 96 1.30 13.33 -6.80
CA THR A 96 2.27 12.45 -7.48
C THR A 96 3.47 12.13 -6.60
N ASP A 97 4.03 13.12 -5.91
CA ASP A 97 5.18 12.94 -5.03
C ASP A 97 4.82 12.10 -3.80
N ALA A 98 3.64 12.34 -3.22
CA ALA A 98 3.15 11.53 -2.10
C ALA A 98 2.96 10.06 -2.48
N LEU A 99 2.41 9.77 -3.68
CA LEU A 99 2.25 8.41 -4.20
C LEU A 99 3.61 7.70 -4.35
N TYR A 100 4.56 8.33 -5.04
CA TYR A 100 5.88 7.71 -5.27
C TYR A 100 6.71 7.61 -3.99
N ALA A 101 6.65 8.57 -3.09
CA ALA A 101 7.32 8.49 -1.79
C ALA A 101 6.78 7.33 -0.95
N THR A 102 5.46 7.19 -0.88
CA THR A 102 4.80 6.10 -0.15
C THR A 102 5.19 4.74 -0.72
N GLN A 103 5.22 4.59 -2.05
CA GLN A 103 5.58 3.33 -2.70
C GLN A 103 7.09 3.03 -2.61
N MET A 104 7.95 3.97 -3.00
CA MET A 104 9.37 3.70 -3.22
C MET A 104 10.22 3.81 -1.94
N ALA A 105 9.91 4.77 -1.07
CA ALA A 105 10.58 4.93 0.23
C ALA A 105 9.83 4.23 1.37
N SER A 106 8.68 3.63 1.09
CA SER A 106 7.79 3.07 2.13
C SER A 106 7.42 4.12 3.20
N ALA A 107 7.26 5.38 2.78
CA ALA A 107 7.07 6.53 3.65
C ALA A 107 5.76 6.43 4.45
N ASN A 108 5.84 6.41 5.79
CA ASN A 108 4.67 6.36 6.65
C ASN A 108 3.97 7.72 6.74
N ASP A 109 4.74 8.82 6.76
CA ASP A 109 4.22 10.19 6.66
C ASP A 109 3.51 10.42 5.31
N GLY A 110 4.04 9.87 4.22
CA GLY A 110 3.35 9.87 2.93
C GLY A 110 2.07 9.04 2.94
N ALA A 111 2.05 7.89 3.64
CA ALA A 111 0.85 7.07 3.75
C ALA A 111 -0.25 7.76 4.60
N ASN A 112 0.11 8.46 5.67
CA ASN A 112 -0.81 9.29 6.46
C ASN A 112 -1.44 10.38 5.59
N LEU A 113 -0.60 11.16 4.88
CA LEU A 113 -1.05 12.22 3.98
C LEU A 113 -2.01 11.69 2.89
N LEU A 114 -1.73 10.50 2.32
CA LEU A 114 -2.64 9.87 1.36
C LEU A 114 -3.93 9.39 2.01
N ALA A 115 -3.89 8.87 3.25
CA ALA A 115 -5.09 8.47 3.97
C ALA A 115 -5.96 9.69 4.31
N GLU A 116 -5.38 10.81 4.73
CA GLU A 116 -6.09 12.06 4.95
C GLU A 116 -6.73 12.59 3.65
N TYR A 117 -5.99 12.52 2.53
CA TYR A 117 -6.55 12.83 1.20
C TYR A 117 -7.75 11.93 0.87
N VAL A 118 -7.64 10.62 1.05
CA VAL A 118 -8.72 9.66 0.81
C VAL A 118 -9.90 9.95 1.74
N GLY A 119 -9.64 10.19 3.02
CA GLY A 119 -10.62 10.45 4.06
C GLY A 119 -11.33 11.80 3.97
N GLU A 120 -10.80 12.73 3.14
CA GLU A 120 -11.35 14.09 2.96
C GLU A 120 -11.21 14.97 4.22
N GLY A 121 -10.13 14.77 4.97
CA GLY A 121 -9.76 15.64 6.07
C GLY A 121 -9.16 14.97 7.30
N THR A 122 -9.30 13.64 7.46
CA THR A 122 -8.63 12.93 8.57
C THR A 122 -8.05 11.59 8.16
N ILE A 123 -6.96 11.17 8.82
CA ILE A 123 -6.38 9.84 8.67
C ILE A 123 -7.41 8.76 9.05
N ALA A 124 -8.16 9.00 10.13
CA ALA A 124 -9.16 8.05 10.63
C ALA A 124 -10.27 7.76 9.59
N ASP A 125 -10.75 8.80 8.88
CA ASP A 125 -11.73 8.61 7.81
C ASP A 125 -11.12 7.86 6.62
N GLY A 126 -9.82 8.07 6.33
CA GLY A 126 -9.09 7.29 5.35
C GLY A 126 -9.03 5.82 5.71
N VAL A 127 -8.69 5.50 6.96
CA VAL A 127 -8.69 4.12 7.48
C VAL A 127 -10.09 3.51 7.46
N ALA A 128 -11.12 4.29 7.78
CA ALA A 128 -12.51 3.82 7.66
C ALA A 128 -12.86 3.44 6.20
N LYS A 129 -12.40 4.21 5.21
CA LYS A 129 -12.55 3.86 3.78
C LYS A 129 -11.74 2.62 3.38
N MET A 130 -10.57 2.39 3.98
CA MET A 130 -9.82 1.14 3.78
C MET A 130 -10.63 -0.07 4.24
N ASN A 131 -11.21 -0.02 5.44
CA ASN A 131 -12.02 -1.11 5.99
C ASN A 131 -13.36 -1.27 5.23
N ALA A 132 -14.00 -0.19 4.81
CA ALA A 132 -15.16 -0.27 3.94
C ALA A 132 -14.85 -1.01 2.63
N ARG A 133 -13.67 -0.77 2.03
CA ARG A 133 -13.24 -1.50 0.83
C ARG A 133 -12.99 -2.99 1.13
N VAL A 134 -12.44 -3.33 2.27
CA VAL A 134 -12.30 -4.74 2.72
C VAL A 134 -13.66 -5.44 2.74
N GLU A 135 -14.68 -4.79 3.30
CA GLU A 135 -16.05 -5.31 3.34
C GLU A 135 -16.66 -5.44 1.93
N GLU A 136 -16.51 -4.42 1.06
CA GLU A 136 -16.98 -4.44 -0.33
C GLU A 136 -16.35 -5.57 -1.16
N LEU A 137 -15.08 -5.88 -0.92
CA LEU A 137 -14.37 -6.99 -1.56
C LEU A 137 -14.71 -8.36 -0.93
N GLY A 138 -15.46 -8.38 0.17
CA GLY A 138 -15.86 -9.60 0.87
C GLY A 138 -14.70 -10.32 1.56
N LEU A 139 -13.70 -9.59 2.03
CA LEU A 139 -12.49 -10.13 2.66
C LEU A 139 -12.72 -10.31 4.16
N ALA A 140 -12.58 -11.55 4.65
CA ALA A 140 -12.97 -11.90 6.01
C ALA A 140 -11.82 -11.87 7.02
N HIS A 141 -10.57 -11.80 6.55
CA HIS A 141 -9.36 -11.93 7.37
C HIS A 141 -8.48 -10.67 7.29
N THR A 142 -9.10 -9.50 7.12
CA THR A 142 -8.38 -8.23 7.03
C THR A 142 -9.08 -7.14 7.81
N HIS A 143 -8.30 -6.43 8.62
CA HIS A 143 -8.69 -5.17 9.25
C HIS A 143 -7.48 -4.24 9.33
N PHE A 144 -7.67 -2.99 8.97
CA PHE A 144 -6.65 -1.96 9.02
C PHE A 144 -6.89 -0.99 10.19
N ALA A 145 -5.92 -0.87 11.09
CA ALA A 145 -5.91 0.11 12.17
C ALA A 145 -5.19 1.42 11.77
N ASN A 146 -4.36 1.36 10.72
CA ASN A 146 -3.59 2.50 10.22
C ASN A 146 -3.27 2.34 8.72
N PRO A 147 -2.85 3.43 8.02
CA PRO A 147 -2.63 3.38 6.58
C PRO A 147 -1.24 2.89 6.16
N HIS A 148 -0.33 2.62 7.08
CA HIS A 148 1.10 2.42 6.80
C HIS A 148 1.65 1.06 7.23
N GLY A 149 0.97 0.35 8.15
CA GLY A 149 1.35 -0.99 8.58
C GLY A 149 2.24 -1.05 9.84
N ILE A 150 2.30 0.00 10.65
CA ILE A 150 2.85 -0.12 12.01
C ILE A 150 1.98 -1.10 12.78
N SER A 151 2.63 -2.00 13.54
CA SER A 151 1.94 -3.07 14.24
C SER A 151 0.94 -2.52 15.27
N ASP A 152 -0.26 -3.11 15.24
CA ASP A 152 -1.35 -2.87 16.15
C ASP A 152 -2.09 -4.21 16.32
N GLU A 153 -2.73 -4.46 17.46
CA GLU A 153 -3.44 -5.73 17.72
C GLU A 153 -4.60 -5.93 16.73
N ASP A 154 -5.24 -4.83 16.32
CA ASP A 154 -6.35 -4.82 15.38
C ASP A 154 -5.90 -4.63 13.91
N HIS A 155 -4.58 -4.71 13.62
CA HIS A 155 -4.03 -4.55 12.28
C HIS A 155 -3.53 -5.88 11.71
N TYR A 156 -4.37 -6.53 10.91
CA TYR A 156 -4.07 -7.86 10.37
C TYR A 156 -4.62 -8.04 8.95
N THR A 157 -4.07 -9.00 8.25
CA THR A 157 -4.53 -9.46 6.94
C THR A 157 -4.14 -10.92 6.72
N SER A 158 -4.65 -11.53 5.64
CA SER A 158 -4.21 -12.83 5.15
C SER A 158 -3.54 -12.75 3.79
N CYS A 159 -2.80 -13.79 3.41
CA CYS A 159 -2.19 -13.84 2.07
C CYS A 159 -3.23 -13.85 0.96
N TYR A 160 -4.37 -14.50 1.18
CA TYR A 160 -5.48 -14.51 0.21
C TYR A 160 -6.09 -13.12 0.06
N ASP A 161 -6.41 -12.46 1.18
CA ASP A 161 -7.03 -11.14 1.15
C ASP A 161 -6.10 -10.11 0.52
N MET A 162 -4.81 -10.12 0.84
CA MET A 162 -3.83 -9.23 0.20
C MET A 162 -3.70 -9.48 -1.30
N ALA A 163 -3.78 -10.72 -1.76
CA ALA A 163 -3.77 -11.04 -3.18
C ALA A 163 -5.02 -10.47 -3.88
N GLN A 164 -6.20 -10.53 -3.26
CA GLN A 164 -7.43 -9.94 -3.80
C GLN A 164 -7.38 -8.40 -3.76
N ILE A 165 -6.83 -7.82 -2.69
CA ILE A 165 -6.61 -6.36 -2.60
C ILE A 165 -5.68 -5.90 -3.73
N LEU A 166 -4.57 -6.59 -3.96
CA LEU A 166 -3.64 -6.25 -5.04
C LEU A 166 -4.30 -6.39 -6.42
N ARG A 167 -5.09 -7.44 -6.62
CA ARG A 167 -5.84 -7.64 -7.86
C ARG A 167 -6.80 -6.48 -8.12
N TRP A 168 -7.58 -6.07 -7.13
CA TRP A 168 -8.45 -4.89 -7.23
C TRP A 168 -7.63 -3.60 -7.44
N ALA A 169 -6.48 -3.45 -6.75
CA ALA A 169 -5.63 -2.28 -6.87
C ALA A 169 -5.09 -2.08 -8.30
N LEU A 170 -4.76 -3.18 -9.01
CA LEU A 170 -4.30 -3.13 -10.40
C LEU A 170 -5.37 -2.60 -11.38
N GLU A 171 -6.64 -2.64 -11.00
CA GLU A 171 -7.74 -2.06 -11.79
C GLU A 171 -7.86 -0.53 -11.59
N GLN A 172 -7.18 0.05 -10.58
CA GLN A 172 -7.31 1.47 -10.26
C GLN A 172 -6.44 2.33 -11.19
N PRO A 173 -6.99 3.44 -11.74
CA PRO A 173 -6.27 4.29 -12.69
C PRO A 173 -4.92 4.78 -12.13
N GLY A 174 -3.83 4.41 -12.79
CA GLY A 174 -2.48 4.85 -12.44
C GLY A 174 -1.79 4.06 -11.33
N PHE A 175 -2.48 3.14 -10.63
CA PHE A 175 -1.86 2.34 -9.57
C PHE A 175 -0.66 1.53 -10.12
N GLU A 176 -0.83 0.82 -11.23
CA GLU A 176 0.25 0.05 -11.84
C GLU A 176 1.47 0.91 -12.16
N GLN A 177 1.27 2.12 -12.68
CA GLN A 177 2.36 3.06 -12.99
C GLN A 177 3.19 3.42 -11.76
N VAL A 178 2.54 3.66 -10.61
CA VAL A 178 3.23 3.94 -9.33
C VAL A 178 3.89 2.69 -8.80
N PHE A 179 3.14 1.59 -8.76
CA PHE A 179 3.54 0.34 -8.10
C PHE A 179 4.71 -0.35 -8.81
N THR A 180 4.78 -0.25 -10.15
CA THR A 180 5.79 -0.92 -10.97
C THR A 180 7.01 -0.08 -11.33
N ARG A 181 7.09 1.19 -10.87
CA ARG A 181 8.22 2.06 -11.21
C ARG A 181 9.55 1.51 -10.69
N ASN A 182 10.53 1.41 -11.58
CA ASN A 182 11.89 0.96 -11.28
C ASN A 182 12.93 2.08 -11.27
N GLU A 183 12.71 3.14 -12.07
CA GLU A 183 13.63 4.26 -12.15
C GLU A 183 13.52 5.11 -10.88
N MET A 184 14.66 5.67 -10.48
CA MET A 184 14.71 6.66 -9.41
C MET A 184 13.66 7.76 -9.64
N TYR A 185 12.95 8.13 -8.60
CA TYR A 185 12.03 9.25 -8.59
C TYR A 185 12.65 10.45 -7.90
N THR A 186 12.45 11.62 -8.44
CA THR A 186 12.94 12.88 -7.89
C THR A 186 11.74 13.74 -7.49
N MET A 187 11.68 14.08 -6.20
CA MET A 187 10.73 15.05 -5.66
C MET A 187 11.44 16.39 -5.52
N ASP A 188 10.90 17.39 -6.19
CA ASP A 188 11.45 18.75 -6.15
C ASP A 188 11.28 19.40 -4.76
N PRO A 189 12.04 20.48 -4.47
CA PRO A 189 11.83 21.28 -3.26
C PRO A 189 10.39 21.76 -3.13
N THR A 190 9.89 21.78 -1.89
CA THR A 190 8.54 22.26 -1.57
C THR A 190 8.58 23.68 -0.99
N ASN A 191 7.42 24.21 -0.57
CA ASN A 191 7.32 25.51 0.09
C ASN A 191 8.09 25.59 1.43
N ILE A 192 8.33 24.44 2.09
CA ILE A 192 9.01 24.37 3.39
C ILE A 192 10.39 23.72 3.25
N GLN A 193 10.49 22.61 2.53
CA GLN A 193 11.72 21.84 2.40
C GLN A 193 12.49 22.24 1.13
N PRO A 194 13.64 22.93 1.28
CA PRO A 194 14.41 23.44 0.12
C PRO A 194 15.31 22.36 -0.53
N VAL A 195 15.25 21.12 -0.08
CA VAL A 195 16.12 20.03 -0.53
C VAL A 195 15.34 19.06 -1.42
N THR A 196 15.90 18.75 -2.58
CA THR A 196 15.40 17.68 -3.45
C THR A 196 15.51 16.33 -2.78
N ARG A 197 14.45 15.54 -2.80
CA ARG A 197 14.44 14.17 -2.27
C ARG A 197 14.49 13.17 -3.44
N TYR A 198 15.20 12.07 -3.23
CA TYR A 198 15.37 11.00 -4.23
C TYR A 198 14.88 9.68 -3.67
N PHE A 199 14.01 9.01 -4.39
CA PHE A 199 13.46 7.71 -4.00
C PHE A 199 13.88 6.64 -5.00
N SER A 200 14.40 5.53 -4.51
CA SER A 200 14.78 4.37 -5.31
C SER A 200 13.96 3.16 -4.89
N GLN A 201 13.67 2.29 -5.85
CA GLN A 201 13.01 1.02 -5.58
C GLN A 201 13.82 0.18 -4.59
N GLN A 202 13.17 -0.31 -3.53
CA GLN A 202 13.80 -1.11 -2.47
C GLN A 202 13.63 -2.63 -2.70
N ASP A 203 12.79 -3.04 -3.62
CA ASP A 203 12.61 -4.44 -3.96
C ASP A 203 13.87 -5.01 -4.62
N LYS A 204 14.58 -5.87 -3.88
CA LYS A 204 15.85 -6.47 -4.32
C LYS A 204 15.69 -7.37 -5.53
N MET A 205 14.51 -7.91 -5.79
CA MET A 205 14.23 -8.74 -6.97
C MET A 205 14.09 -7.89 -8.25
N ARG A 206 13.76 -6.60 -8.10
CA ARG A 206 13.54 -5.67 -9.22
C ARG A 206 14.74 -4.78 -9.52
N ILE A 207 15.76 -4.77 -8.64
CA ILE A 207 17.01 -4.05 -8.84
C ILE A 207 17.90 -4.92 -9.73
N GLY A 208 18.32 -4.41 -10.90
CA GLY A 208 19.11 -5.16 -11.90
C GLY A 208 20.47 -5.69 -11.42
N SER A 209 20.91 -5.30 -10.22
CA SER A 209 22.09 -5.85 -9.54
C SER A 209 21.78 -7.03 -8.62
N SER A 210 20.51 -7.42 -8.51
CA SER A 210 20.11 -8.55 -7.68
C SER A 210 20.62 -9.87 -8.27
N ARG A 211 21.15 -10.73 -7.39
CA ARG A 211 21.57 -12.11 -7.77
C ARG A 211 20.37 -13.03 -8.09
N TYR A 212 19.14 -12.55 -8.07
CA TYR A 212 17.91 -13.28 -8.38
C TYR A 212 17.45 -13.08 -9.83
N TYR A 213 18.19 -12.33 -10.63
CA TYR A 213 18.03 -12.23 -12.09
C TYR A 213 19.11 -13.01 -12.80
#